data_92da52eab900c90ba0a5c0428dcc92ad
#
_entry.id   92da52eab900c90ba0a5c0428dcc92ad
#
_cell.length_a   1.000
_cell.length_b   1.000
_cell.length_c   1.000
_cell.angle_alpha   90.00
_cell.angle_beta   90.00
_cell.angle_gamma   90.00
#
_symmetry.space_group_name_H-M   'P 1'
#
loop_
_entity.id
_entity.type
_entity.pdbx_description
1 polymer ?
#
loop_
_entity_poly.entity_id
_entity_poly.type
_entity_poly.pdbx_seq_one_letter_code
_entity_poly.pdbx_strand_id
1 'polypeptide(L)'
;MLVGWGGNNGSTVTAAILANKLGLTWHTKDGLQKSNYFGSITQASTVLLGSGPDGDVYIPLKDLLPMVHPDDIVLDGWDISAMNLADAMERAKVLDYDLQRQLRPHMEHLKPRPSIYIPDFIAANQESRADNLIKGTKMEQVNQIRKDIRDFKAKNDLDKVCRTQ
;
A
#
# COMPACT_ATOMS: atom_id res chain seq x y z
N MET A 1 4.63 0.25 6.77
CA MET A 1 5.23 -0.96 6.16
C MET A 1 4.15 -2.04 6.03
N LEU A 2 4.07 -2.69 4.89
CA LEU A 2 3.02 -3.67 4.55
C LEU A 2 3.55 -5.10 4.69
N VAL A 3 2.78 -5.98 5.34
CA VAL A 3 3.01 -7.42 5.35
C VAL A 3 2.27 -8.02 4.15
N GLY A 4 3.00 -8.71 3.27
CA GLY A 4 2.47 -9.14 1.97
C GLY A 4 2.44 -8.01 0.94
N TRP A 5 3.48 -7.16 0.93
CA TRP A 5 3.55 -5.98 0.04
C TRP A 5 3.49 -6.34 -1.45
N GLY A 6 4.08 -7.46 -1.85
CA GLY A 6 3.96 -8.02 -3.21
C GLY A 6 2.65 -8.77 -3.48
N GLY A 7 1.72 -8.84 -2.53
CA GLY A 7 0.39 -9.42 -2.72
C GLY A 7 -0.56 -8.48 -3.48
N ASN A 8 -1.77 -8.97 -3.79
CA ASN A 8 -2.76 -8.19 -4.54
C ASN A 8 -3.14 -6.89 -3.83
N ASN A 9 -3.34 -6.92 -2.51
CA ASN A 9 -3.69 -5.74 -1.74
C ASN A 9 -2.52 -4.76 -1.65
N GLY A 10 -1.31 -5.23 -1.34
CA GLY A 10 -0.13 -4.38 -1.21
C GLY A 10 0.25 -3.67 -2.51
N SER A 11 0.26 -4.39 -3.64
CA SER A 11 0.52 -3.80 -4.95
C SER A 11 -0.58 -2.82 -5.37
N THR A 12 -1.86 -3.12 -5.10
CA THR A 12 -2.99 -2.24 -5.44
C THR A 12 -2.98 -0.95 -4.61
N VAL A 13 -2.73 -1.03 -3.30
CA VAL A 13 -2.64 0.17 -2.43
C VAL A 13 -1.46 1.05 -2.85
N THR A 14 -0.31 0.45 -3.15
CA THR A 14 0.86 1.19 -3.64
C THR A 14 0.55 1.89 -4.96
N ALA A 15 -0.07 1.19 -5.89
CA ALA A 15 -0.51 1.73 -7.17
C ALA A 15 -1.51 2.88 -7.00
N ALA A 16 -2.49 2.74 -6.11
CA ALA A 16 -3.49 3.78 -5.84
C ALA A 16 -2.86 5.07 -5.28
N ILE A 17 -1.94 4.95 -4.33
CA ILE A 17 -1.22 6.10 -3.77
C ILE A 17 -0.36 6.77 -4.85
N LEU A 18 0.39 6.00 -5.64
CA LEU A 18 1.21 6.54 -6.73
C LEU A 18 0.36 7.21 -7.81
N ALA A 19 -0.76 6.61 -8.22
CA ALA A 19 -1.66 7.19 -9.21
C ALA A 19 -2.22 8.54 -8.75
N ASN A 20 -2.60 8.66 -7.48
CA ASN A 20 -3.07 9.92 -6.91
C ASN A 20 -1.95 10.96 -6.80
N LYS A 21 -0.80 10.57 -6.26
CA LYS A 21 0.38 11.43 -6.12
C LYS A 21 0.85 12.00 -7.46
N LEU A 22 0.75 11.21 -8.52
CA LEU A 22 1.12 11.60 -9.90
C LEU A 22 -0.04 12.26 -10.67
N GLY A 23 -1.25 12.31 -10.10
CA GLY A 23 -2.44 12.89 -10.74
C GLY A 23 -2.84 12.16 -12.04
N LEU A 24 -2.65 10.83 -12.11
CA LEU A 24 -2.83 10.06 -13.32
C LEU A 24 -4.29 10.01 -13.78
N THR A 25 -4.45 9.95 -15.10
CA THR A 25 -5.71 9.61 -15.77
C THR A 25 -5.46 8.42 -16.68
N TRP A 26 -6.46 7.56 -16.83
CA TRP A 26 -6.36 6.37 -17.68
C TRP A 26 -7.67 6.04 -18.36
N HIS A 27 -7.57 5.35 -19.48
CA HIS A 27 -8.72 4.89 -20.23
C HIS A 27 -9.25 3.56 -19.71
N THR A 28 -10.56 3.48 -19.56
CA THR A 28 -11.30 2.25 -19.29
C THR A 28 -12.35 2.02 -20.36
N LYS A 29 -13.05 0.89 -20.31
CA LYS A 29 -14.21 0.63 -21.18
C LYS A 29 -15.34 1.68 -21.03
N ASP A 30 -15.43 2.32 -19.87
CA ASP A 30 -16.49 3.28 -19.53
C ASP A 30 -16.04 4.74 -19.73
N GLY A 31 -14.84 4.96 -20.27
CA GLY A 31 -14.27 6.27 -20.57
C GLY A 31 -13.02 6.62 -19.78
N LEU A 32 -12.66 7.89 -19.75
CA LEU A 32 -11.49 8.41 -19.06
C LEU A 32 -11.75 8.50 -17.56
N GLN A 33 -10.91 7.84 -16.77
CA GLN A 33 -10.92 7.90 -15.32
C GLN A 33 -9.78 8.79 -14.80
N LYS A 34 -9.99 9.39 -13.63
CA LYS A 34 -8.99 10.17 -12.91
C LYS A 34 -8.80 9.59 -11.52
N SER A 35 -7.55 9.55 -11.07
CA SER A 35 -7.21 9.14 -9.71
C SER A 35 -7.92 10.01 -8.67
N ASN A 36 -8.39 9.39 -7.61
CA ASN A 36 -9.09 10.05 -6.50
C ASN A 36 -9.01 9.18 -5.23
N TYR A 37 -9.46 9.75 -4.10
CA TYR A 37 -9.55 9.07 -2.81
C TYR A 37 -11.00 8.84 -2.36
N PHE A 38 -11.97 8.76 -3.29
CA PHE A 38 -13.38 8.57 -2.94
C PHE A 38 -13.67 7.28 -2.17
N GLY A 39 -12.84 6.25 -2.35
CA GLY A 39 -12.92 5.02 -1.57
C GLY A 39 -12.31 5.09 -0.16
N SER A 40 -11.65 6.19 0.19
CA SER A 40 -11.03 6.37 1.50
C SER A 40 -11.97 7.07 2.46
N ILE A 41 -12.35 6.39 3.55
CA ILE A 41 -13.19 6.97 4.60
C ILE A 41 -12.56 8.25 5.15
N THR A 42 -11.27 8.26 5.43
CA THR A 42 -10.59 9.40 6.02
C THR A 42 -10.45 10.59 5.08
N GLN A 43 -10.42 10.38 3.77
CA GLN A 43 -10.22 11.45 2.79
C GLN A 43 -11.53 11.94 2.16
N ALA A 44 -12.54 11.09 2.08
CA ALA A 44 -13.77 11.37 1.35
C ALA A 44 -15.00 11.59 2.25
N SER A 45 -14.97 11.18 3.53
CA SER A 45 -16.11 11.34 4.42
C SER A 45 -16.20 12.75 5.01
N THR A 46 -17.43 13.11 5.37
CA THR A 46 -17.77 14.35 6.05
C THR A 46 -18.45 14.07 7.39
N VAL A 47 -18.44 15.05 8.28
CA VAL A 47 -19.12 15.02 9.57
C VAL A 47 -20.14 16.15 9.60
N LEU A 48 -21.37 15.84 10.00
CA LEU A 48 -22.41 16.85 10.24
C LEU A 48 -22.07 17.62 11.53
N LEU A 49 -21.85 18.92 11.41
CA LEU A 49 -21.65 19.81 12.57
C LEU A 49 -22.94 20.28 13.20
N GLY A 50 -24.00 20.42 12.41
CA GLY A 50 -25.29 20.88 12.85
C GLY A 50 -26.15 21.34 11.70
N SER A 51 -27.37 21.82 12.03
CA SER A 51 -28.33 22.33 11.07
C SER A 51 -28.62 23.81 11.36
N GLY A 52 -28.53 24.65 10.34
CA GLY A 52 -28.84 26.09 10.39
C GLY A 52 -30.03 26.44 9.53
N PRO A 53 -30.37 27.76 9.43
CA PRO A 53 -31.46 28.25 8.59
C PRO A 53 -31.30 27.89 7.11
N ASP A 54 -30.06 27.77 6.64
CA ASP A 54 -29.69 27.46 5.26
C ASP A 54 -29.48 25.95 5.01
N GLY A 55 -29.73 25.09 6.00
CA GLY A 55 -29.60 23.64 5.93
C GLY A 55 -28.47 23.07 6.79
N ASP A 56 -28.12 21.82 6.50
CA ASP A 56 -27.10 21.05 7.23
C ASP A 56 -25.67 21.50 6.84
N VAL A 57 -24.83 21.68 7.85
CA VAL A 57 -23.42 22.07 7.69
C VAL A 57 -22.53 20.84 7.86
N TYR A 58 -21.86 20.46 6.80
CA TYR A 58 -20.90 19.36 6.78
C TYR A 58 -19.46 19.88 6.66
N ILE A 59 -18.54 19.21 7.34
CA ILE A 59 -17.10 19.46 7.24
C ILE A 59 -16.36 18.17 6.90
N PRO A 60 -15.34 18.20 6.04
CA PRO A 60 -14.52 17.02 5.76
C PRO A 60 -13.85 16.46 7.03
N LEU A 61 -13.89 15.15 7.22
CA LEU A 61 -13.28 14.48 8.38
C LEU A 61 -11.79 14.82 8.52
N LYS A 62 -11.07 14.91 7.40
CA LYS A 62 -9.64 15.25 7.35
C LYS A 62 -9.31 16.64 7.86
N ASP A 63 -10.29 17.57 7.85
CA ASP A 63 -10.10 18.94 8.33
C ASP A 63 -10.37 19.06 9.85
N LEU A 64 -11.02 18.05 10.44
CA LEU A 64 -11.29 17.96 11.88
C LEU A 64 -10.17 17.31 12.68
N LEU A 65 -9.45 16.40 12.09
CA LEU A 65 -8.45 15.58 12.77
C LEU A 65 -7.07 15.69 12.10
N PRO A 66 -5.99 15.72 12.88
CA PRO A 66 -4.63 15.72 12.34
C PRO A 66 -4.31 14.35 11.73
N MET A 67 -4.59 14.17 10.45
CA MET A 67 -4.35 12.95 9.70
C MET A 67 -3.24 13.12 8.68
N VAL A 68 -2.47 12.05 8.48
CA VAL A 68 -1.46 12.01 7.42
C VAL A 68 -2.17 11.92 6.07
N HIS A 69 -1.81 12.79 5.13
CA HIS A 69 -2.31 12.68 3.76
C HIS A 69 -1.70 11.43 3.08
N PRO A 70 -2.47 10.63 2.33
CA PRO A 70 -1.94 9.44 1.68
C PRO A 70 -0.75 9.69 0.75
N ASP A 71 -0.66 10.86 0.10
CA ASP A 71 0.45 11.23 -0.76
C ASP A 71 1.77 11.43 0.01
N ASP A 72 1.72 11.67 1.33
CA ASP A 72 2.89 11.84 2.19
C ASP A 72 3.38 10.51 2.79
N ILE A 73 2.65 9.42 2.52
CA ILE A 73 3.03 8.10 3.03
C ILE A 73 4.23 7.55 2.23
N VAL A 74 5.26 7.12 2.97
CA VAL A 74 6.37 6.34 2.42
C VAL A 74 6.05 4.85 2.59
N LEU A 75 6.11 4.10 1.49
CA LEU A 75 5.75 2.69 1.44
C LEU A 75 6.98 1.79 1.36
N ASP A 76 6.95 0.72 2.13
CA ASP A 76 7.89 -0.40 2.12
C ASP A 76 7.18 -1.62 2.73
N GLY A 77 7.76 -2.80 2.63
CA GLY A 77 7.15 -3.98 3.22
C GLY A 77 7.91 -5.28 2.94
N TRP A 78 7.31 -6.35 3.39
CA TRP A 78 7.84 -7.71 3.25
C TRP A 78 6.89 -8.54 2.39
N ASP A 79 7.46 -9.45 1.61
CA ASP A 79 6.72 -10.50 0.93
C ASP A 79 7.56 -11.77 0.84
N ILE A 80 6.90 -12.90 0.79
CA ILE A 80 7.53 -14.20 0.58
C ILE A 80 8.07 -14.36 -0.84
N SER A 81 7.64 -13.51 -1.79
CA SER A 81 8.14 -13.47 -3.15
C SER A 81 9.04 -12.27 -3.38
N ALA A 82 10.16 -12.49 -4.08
CA ALA A 82 11.10 -11.44 -4.50
C ALA A 82 10.61 -10.64 -5.72
N MET A 83 9.41 -10.93 -6.24
CA MET A 83 8.83 -10.24 -7.38
C MET A 83 8.72 -8.74 -7.10
N ASN A 84 9.14 -7.90 -8.06
CA ASN A 84 8.95 -6.45 -7.94
C ASN A 84 7.45 -6.08 -8.00
N LEU A 85 7.10 -4.87 -7.54
CA LEU A 85 5.72 -4.48 -7.42
C LEU A 85 5.02 -4.25 -8.77
N ALA A 86 5.74 -3.93 -9.84
CA ALA A 86 5.16 -3.80 -11.17
C ALA A 86 4.69 -5.15 -11.70
N ASP A 87 5.52 -6.19 -11.59
CA ASP A 87 5.15 -7.54 -12.00
C ASP A 87 4.09 -8.14 -11.07
N ALA A 88 4.13 -7.81 -9.78
CA ALA A 88 3.10 -8.19 -8.82
C ALA A 88 1.73 -7.56 -9.15
N MET A 89 1.70 -6.29 -9.54
CA MET A 89 0.51 -5.59 -10.01
C MET A 89 -0.07 -6.22 -11.27
N GLU A 90 0.78 -6.53 -12.25
CA GLU A 90 0.37 -7.20 -13.48
C GLU A 90 -0.18 -8.60 -13.22
N ARG A 91 0.48 -9.37 -12.34
CA ARG A 91 -0.01 -10.69 -11.91
C ARG A 91 -1.36 -10.59 -11.20
N ALA A 92 -1.57 -9.57 -10.37
CA ALA A 92 -2.80 -9.39 -9.59
C ALA A 92 -4.02 -9.15 -10.48
N LYS A 93 -3.87 -8.53 -11.65
CA LYS A 93 -4.93 -8.22 -12.63
C LYS A 93 -6.13 -7.48 -12.02
N VAL A 94 -5.88 -6.61 -11.04
CA VAL A 94 -6.92 -5.83 -10.34
C VAL A 94 -7.18 -4.51 -11.05
N LEU A 95 -6.13 -3.88 -11.56
CA LEU A 95 -6.18 -2.55 -12.15
C LEU A 95 -6.33 -2.61 -13.67
N ASP A 96 -6.89 -1.54 -14.25
CA ASP A 96 -7.00 -1.39 -15.70
C ASP A 96 -5.62 -1.40 -16.36
N TYR A 97 -5.54 -1.98 -17.54
CA TYR A 97 -4.27 -2.15 -18.28
C TYR A 97 -3.54 -0.83 -18.56
N ASP A 98 -4.27 0.22 -18.95
CA ASP A 98 -3.67 1.52 -19.23
C ASP A 98 -3.05 2.14 -17.95
N LEU A 99 -3.72 2.00 -16.80
CA LEU A 99 -3.18 2.43 -15.51
C LEU A 99 -1.92 1.62 -15.14
N GLN A 100 -1.96 0.30 -15.31
CA GLN A 100 -0.79 -0.56 -15.04
C GLN A 100 0.42 -0.14 -15.89
N ARG A 101 0.20 0.14 -17.17
CA ARG A 101 1.24 0.59 -18.11
C ARG A 101 1.89 1.90 -17.65
N GLN A 102 1.08 2.86 -17.20
CA GLN A 102 1.57 4.15 -16.70
C GLN A 102 2.33 4.02 -15.38
N LEU A 103 1.89 3.13 -14.48
CA LEU A 103 2.51 2.92 -13.17
C LEU A 103 3.77 2.03 -13.21
N ARG A 104 3.94 1.20 -14.23
CA ARG A 104 5.06 0.24 -14.31
C ARG A 104 6.43 0.86 -14.04
N PRO A 105 6.86 1.97 -14.68
CA PRO A 105 8.17 2.57 -14.44
C PRO A 105 8.35 3.11 -12.99
N HIS A 106 7.26 3.39 -12.30
CA HIS A 106 7.29 3.85 -10.91
C HIS A 106 7.31 2.70 -9.89
N MET A 107 6.96 1.48 -10.30
CA MET A 107 6.83 0.32 -9.42
C MET A 107 7.87 -0.78 -9.65
N GLU A 108 8.54 -0.82 -10.80
CA GLU A 108 9.50 -1.87 -11.15
C GLU A 108 10.75 -1.91 -10.26
N HIS A 109 11.13 -0.77 -9.66
CA HIS A 109 12.25 -0.69 -8.74
C HIS A 109 11.84 -0.99 -7.28
N LEU A 110 10.56 -1.06 -6.98
CA LEU A 110 10.03 -1.39 -5.66
C LEU A 110 10.05 -2.91 -5.46
N LYS A 111 10.88 -3.37 -4.53
CA LYS A 111 11.06 -4.79 -4.21
C LYS A 111 10.77 -5.05 -2.75
N PRO A 112 9.93 -6.03 -2.41
CA PRO A 112 9.67 -6.41 -1.03
C PRO A 112 10.93 -6.92 -0.33
N ARG A 113 11.01 -6.65 0.97
CA ARG A 113 12.02 -7.25 1.85
C ARG A 113 11.69 -8.73 2.07
N PRO A 114 12.69 -9.56 2.40
CA PRO A 114 12.46 -10.94 2.80
C PRO A 114 11.48 -11.06 3.96
N SER A 115 10.58 -12.03 3.90
CA SER A 115 9.52 -12.26 4.88
C SER A 115 9.72 -13.56 5.66
N ILE A 116 8.93 -13.73 6.71
CA ILE A 116 8.81 -14.97 7.45
C ILE A 116 7.72 -15.82 6.77
N TYR A 117 8.04 -17.10 6.53
CA TYR A 117 7.09 -18.06 5.97
C TYR A 117 7.16 -19.37 6.71
N ILE A 118 6.03 -19.82 7.23
CA ILE A 118 5.87 -21.07 7.95
C ILE A 118 4.68 -21.81 7.33
N PRO A 119 4.92 -22.70 6.34
CA PRO A 119 3.84 -23.33 5.57
C PRO A 119 2.89 -24.16 6.44
N ASP A 120 3.37 -24.78 7.51
CA ASP A 120 2.53 -25.53 8.45
C ASP A 120 1.53 -24.64 9.22
N PHE A 121 1.80 -23.35 9.26
CA PHE A 121 0.96 -22.41 9.98
C PHE A 121 -0.02 -21.64 9.08
N ILE A 122 0.46 -21.15 7.93
CA ILE A 122 -0.36 -20.34 7.03
C ILE A 122 0.13 -20.43 5.59
N ALA A 123 -0.81 -20.39 4.64
CA ALA A 123 -0.56 -20.27 3.20
C ALA A 123 0.33 -21.39 2.63
N ALA A 124 0.12 -22.65 3.03
CA ALA A 124 0.87 -23.82 2.54
C ALA A 124 0.89 -23.93 1.00
N ASN A 125 -0.15 -23.41 0.32
CA ASN A 125 -0.25 -23.39 -1.14
C ASN A 125 0.63 -22.34 -1.83
N GLN A 126 1.38 -21.52 -1.07
CA GLN A 126 2.26 -20.48 -1.61
C GLN A 126 3.73 -20.88 -1.69
N GLU A 127 4.07 -22.13 -1.34
CA GLU A 127 5.44 -22.60 -1.27
C GLU A 127 6.20 -22.41 -2.59
N SER A 128 5.54 -22.63 -3.72
CA SER A 128 6.15 -22.49 -5.06
C SER A 128 6.61 -21.06 -5.40
N ARG A 129 6.10 -20.04 -4.69
CA ARG A 129 6.49 -18.64 -4.87
C ARG A 129 7.30 -18.06 -3.70
N ALA A 130 7.58 -18.88 -2.68
CA ALA A 130 8.28 -18.45 -1.47
C ALA A 130 9.81 -18.47 -1.67
N ASP A 131 10.31 -17.53 -2.46
CA ASP A 131 11.72 -17.38 -2.85
C ASP A 131 12.45 -16.24 -2.12
N ASN A 132 11.74 -15.49 -1.24
CA ASN A 132 12.24 -14.31 -0.54
C ASN A 132 12.04 -14.44 0.98
N LEU A 133 12.81 -15.32 1.61
CA LEU A 133 12.60 -15.71 3.01
C LEU A 133 13.78 -15.31 3.90
N ILE A 134 13.46 -14.87 5.13
CA ILE A 134 14.44 -14.69 6.20
C ILE A 134 14.82 -16.06 6.74
N LYS A 135 16.11 -16.40 6.65
CA LYS A 135 16.67 -17.66 7.18
C LYS A 135 16.96 -17.53 8.68
N GLY A 136 17.03 -18.68 9.37
CA GLY A 136 17.40 -18.78 10.77
C GLY A 136 16.25 -19.19 11.70
N THR A 137 16.51 -19.10 12.99
CA THR A 137 15.54 -19.40 14.04
C THR A 137 14.40 -18.37 14.07
N LYS A 138 13.25 -18.72 14.66
CA LYS A 138 12.11 -17.79 14.81
C LYS A 138 12.52 -16.47 15.48
N MET A 139 13.44 -16.52 16.45
CA MET A 139 13.90 -15.31 17.14
C MET A 139 14.77 -14.44 16.22
N GLU A 140 15.64 -15.02 15.43
CA GLU A 140 16.45 -14.29 14.43
C GLU A 140 15.58 -13.65 13.37
N GLN A 141 14.56 -14.37 12.87
CA GLN A 141 13.59 -13.85 11.91
C GLN A 141 12.82 -12.63 12.48
N VAL A 142 12.33 -12.71 13.72
CA VAL A 142 11.67 -11.59 14.39
C VAL A 142 12.61 -10.41 14.60
N ASN A 143 13.86 -10.66 14.97
CA ASN A 143 14.85 -9.62 15.16
C ASN A 143 15.20 -8.93 13.83
N GLN A 144 15.22 -9.65 12.71
CA GLN A 144 15.39 -9.05 11.40
C GLN A 144 14.21 -8.11 11.05
N ILE A 145 12.96 -8.52 11.27
CA ILE A 145 11.79 -7.65 11.07
C ILE A 145 11.88 -6.38 11.95
N ARG A 146 12.27 -6.52 13.20
CA ARG A 146 12.47 -5.38 14.12
C ARG A 146 13.57 -4.43 13.63
N LYS A 147 14.64 -4.98 13.08
CA LYS A 147 15.73 -4.22 12.48
C LYS A 147 15.23 -3.47 11.25
N ASP A 148 14.55 -4.14 10.34
CA ASP A 148 13.99 -3.54 9.12
C ASP A 148 13.10 -2.33 9.42
N ILE A 149 12.25 -2.41 10.45
CA ILE A 149 11.39 -1.30 10.86
C ILE A 149 12.23 -0.11 11.35
N ARG A 150 13.26 -0.35 12.16
CA ARG A 150 14.15 0.71 12.65
C ARG A 150 14.94 1.36 11.52
N ASP A 151 15.50 0.53 10.64
CA ASP A 151 16.28 0.99 9.49
C ASP A 151 15.40 1.80 8.52
N PHE A 152 14.17 1.36 8.27
CA PHE A 152 13.20 2.07 7.44
C PHE A 152 12.86 3.44 8.04
N LYS A 153 12.58 3.48 9.36
CA LYS A 153 12.31 4.74 10.08
C LYS A 153 13.47 5.71 9.97
N ALA A 154 14.67 5.25 10.26
CA ALA A 154 15.88 6.09 10.26
C ALA A 154 16.25 6.57 8.84
N LYS A 155 16.17 5.68 7.85
CA LYS A 155 16.53 6.01 6.45
C LYS A 155 15.64 7.10 5.85
N ASN A 156 14.36 7.13 6.22
CA ASN A 156 13.37 8.05 5.65
C ASN A 156 13.02 9.21 6.59
N ASP A 157 13.70 9.33 7.75
CA ASP A 157 13.44 10.36 8.77
C ASP A 157 11.96 10.47 9.15
N LEU A 158 11.36 9.32 9.49
CA LEU A 158 9.92 9.24 9.75
C LEU A 158 9.61 9.45 11.23
N ASP A 159 8.56 10.21 11.54
CA ASP A 159 8.04 10.36 12.90
C ASP A 159 7.50 9.04 13.43
N LYS A 160 6.70 8.35 12.62
CA LYS A 160 6.03 7.09 12.97
C LYS A 160 6.12 6.07 11.84
N VAL A 161 6.18 4.80 12.21
CA VAL A 161 6.05 3.67 11.29
C VAL A 161 4.87 2.81 11.74
N CYS A 162 3.88 2.68 10.88
CA CYS A 162 2.78 1.73 11.04
C CYS A 162 3.06 0.49 10.20
N ARG A 163 2.69 -0.68 10.73
CA ARG A 163 2.63 -1.92 9.95
C ARG A 163 1.17 -2.33 9.80
N THR A 164 0.80 -2.76 8.62
CA THR A 164 -0.53 -3.28 8.33
C THR A 164 -0.41 -4.54 7.47
N GLN A 165 -1.46 -5.33 7.51
CA GLN A 165 -1.59 -6.59 6.77
C GLN A 165 -2.68 -6.45 5.72
#